data_cf62619fb72ef9f88052eab1d05788fc
#
_entry.id   cf62619fb72ef9f88052eab1d05788fc
#
_cell.length_a   1.000
_cell.length_b   1.000
_cell.length_c   1.000
_cell.angle_alpha   90.00
_cell.angle_beta   90.00
_cell.angle_gamma   90.00
#
_symmetry.space_group_name_H-M   'P 1'
#
loop_
_entity.id
_entity.type
_entity.pdbx_description
1 polymer ?
#
loop_
_entity_poly.entity_id
_entity_poly.type
_entity_poly.pdbx_seq_one_letter_code
_entity_poly.pdbx_strand_id
1 'polypeptide(L)'
;MSNDVNAMVDEITERVKRRLEAHKAGTEAPCTTGPSKSSAKADECAPSCFECPNHDTCGTSLAVRSGLTARVSPDKLRTSQDIAQYIDHTLLKPEATREEVLKLCDEAKKYGFATVCVNSINVGTAARALHGSNVLPIAVVGFPLGAGIPSAKAFETREAVRCGAREIDTVINIGALRAKDYALVQKDIEAVVQAAKPWPVKVILETSQLKEDEKIIGCALSKAAGAAFVKTSTGFAQGGATAEDVVLMRRIVGDDVGVKASGGVRSTEDAMKMITAGANRIGASASIAIVTGAKSNSKY
;
A
#
# COMPACT_ATOMS: atom_id res chain seq x y z
N MET A 1 -30.06 3.09 11.51
CA MET A 1 -28.62 2.69 11.64
C MET A 1 -27.67 3.41 10.70
N SER A 2 -28.05 3.85 9.47
CA SER A 2 -27.09 4.52 8.55
C SER A 2 -26.77 5.98 8.90
N ASN A 3 -27.70 6.74 9.49
CA ASN A 3 -27.48 8.16 9.83
C ASN A 3 -26.56 8.34 11.04
N ASP A 4 -26.56 7.41 11.95
CA ASP A 4 -25.78 7.47 13.21
C ASP A 4 -24.26 7.28 12.95
N VAL A 5 -23.90 6.37 12.03
CA VAL A 5 -22.50 6.13 11.68
C VAL A 5 -21.91 7.29 10.87
N ASN A 6 -22.67 7.92 9.99
CA ASN A 6 -22.19 9.08 9.24
C ASN A 6 -21.96 10.29 10.15
N ALA A 7 -22.87 10.55 11.09
CA ALA A 7 -22.71 11.60 12.09
C ALA A 7 -21.49 11.35 12.98
N MET A 8 -21.26 10.10 13.38
CA MET A 8 -20.08 9.71 14.19
C MET A 8 -18.78 9.88 13.39
N VAL A 9 -18.76 9.52 12.10
CA VAL A 9 -17.59 9.73 11.21
C VAL A 9 -17.30 11.22 11.06
N ASP A 10 -18.30 12.05 10.85
CA ASP A 10 -18.13 13.49 10.72
C ASP A 10 -17.64 14.12 12.02
N GLU A 11 -18.20 13.73 13.15
CA GLU A 11 -17.76 14.20 14.47
C GLU A 11 -16.32 13.81 14.78
N ILE A 12 -15.93 12.55 14.52
CA ILE A 12 -14.57 12.07 14.73
C ILE A 12 -13.61 12.78 13.77
N THR A 13 -13.98 12.95 12.52
CA THR A 13 -13.17 13.65 11.52
C THR A 13 -12.93 15.10 11.94
N GLU A 14 -13.95 15.80 12.39
CA GLU A 14 -13.83 17.18 12.88
C GLU A 14 -13.03 17.29 14.19
N ARG A 15 -13.15 16.31 15.09
CA ARG A 15 -12.31 16.24 16.31
C ARG A 15 -10.84 15.99 15.97
N VAL A 16 -10.56 15.12 15.01
CA VAL A 16 -9.19 14.84 14.54
C VAL A 16 -8.61 16.09 13.89
N LYS A 17 -9.34 16.75 12.99
CA LYS A 17 -8.89 18.02 12.37
C LYS A 17 -8.57 19.09 13.40
N ARG A 18 -9.49 19.36 14.33
CA ARG A 18 -9.29 20.37 15.41
C ARG A 18 -8.06 20.09 16.27
N ARG A 19 -7.80 18.82 16.61
CA ARG A 19 -6.59 18.45 17.39
C ARG A 19 -5.32 18.62 16.57
N LEU A 20 -5.34 18.31 15.29
CA LEU A 20 -4.20 18.47 14.40
C LEU A 20 -3.87 19.95 14.15
N GLU A 21 -4.88 20.79 14.00
CA GLU A 21 -4.70 22.25 13.86
C GLU A 21 -4.14 22.88 15.15
N ALA A 22 -4.61 22.44 16.31
CA ALA A 22 -4.08 22.88 17.60
C ALA A 22 -2.60 22.51 17.81
N HIS A 23 -2.18 21.34 17.28
CA HIS A 23 -0.76 20.95 17.32
C HIS A 23 0.11 21.74 16.33
N LYS A 24 -0.42 22.11 15.16
CA LYS A 24 0.31 22.96 14.18
C LYS A 24 0.55 24.37 14.68
N ALA A 25 -0.34 24.88 15.53
CA ALA A 25 -0.21 26.22 16.13
C ALA A 25 0.81 26.31 17.28
N GLY A 26 1.34 25.17 17.78
CA GLY A 26 2.19 25.10 18.97
C GLY A 26 3.66 24.70 18.75
N THR A 27 4.10 24.42 17.53
CA THR A 27 5.48 23.93 17.30
C THR A 27 6.12 24.57 16.07
N GLU A 28 6.70 25.74 16.23
CA GLU A 28 7.79 26.21 15.36
C GLU A 28 9.07 26.38 16.17
N ALA A 29 10.04 25.50 15.92
CA ALA A 29 11.45 25.79 16.11
C ALA A 29 12.20 25.24 14.89
N PRO A 30 12.98 26.06 14.17
CA PRO A 30 13.57 25.67 12.90
C PRO A 30 14.86 24.89 13.10
N CYS A 31 14.99 23.76 12.44
CA CYS A 31 16.27 23.08 12.27
C CYS A 31 16.84 23.46 10.89
N THR A 32 17.84 24.32 10.89
CA THR A 32 18.58 24.74 9.70
C THR A 32 19.68 23.72 9.39
N THR A 33 19.62 23.06 8.26
CA THR A 33 20.79 22.48 7.59
C THR A 33 20.67 22.70 6.08
N GLY A 34 21.65 23.41 5.54
CA GLY A 34 21.73 23.80 4.14
C GLY A 34 22.16 22.66 3.22
N PRO A 35 22.00 22.84 1.90
CA PRO A 35 22.24 21.78 0.91
C PRO A 35 23.70 21.75 0.45
N SER A 36 24.28 20.55 0.38
CA SER A 36 25.52 20.33 -0.37
C SER A 36 25.20 19.83 -1.78
N LYS A 37 25.62 20.59 -2.79
CA LYS A 37 25.60 20.19 -4.20
C LYS A 37 26.86 19.38 -4.52
N SER A 38 26.71 18.19 -5.11
CA SER A 38 27.77 17.58 -5.90
C SER A 38 27.19 16.99 -7.18
N SER A 39 27.72 17.47 -8.30
CA SER A 39 27.47 17.00 -9.65
C SER A 39 28.37 15.80 -9.96
N ALA A 40 27.82 14.67 -10.40
CA ALA A 40 28.56 13.59 -11.03
C ALA A 40 27.83 13.08 -12.28
N LYS A 41 28.59 12.81 -13.33
CA LYS A 41 28.16 12.43 -14.68
C LYS A 41 27.71 10.98 -14.74
N ALA A 42 26.74 10.74 -15.65
CA ALA A 42 26.20 9.44 -15.97
C ALA A 42 27.22 8.58 -16.73
N ASP A 43 27.39 7.36 -16.30
CA ASP A 43 27.49 6.18 -17.16
C ASP A 43 27.72 4.93 -16.30
N GLU A 44 27.03 3.83 -16.67
CA GLU A 44 27.11 2.44 -16.19
C GLU A 44 26.28 2.06 -14.97
N CYS A 45 25.22 1.27 -15.22
CA CYS A 45 24.45 0.59 -14.18
C CYS A 45 25.28 -0.48 -13.47
N ALA A 46 25.60 -0.26 -12.20
CA ALA A 46 26.23 -1.26 -11.35
C ALA A 46 25.25 -2.38 -10.94
N PRO A 47 25.74 -3.60 -10.63
CA PRO A 47 24.90 -4.77 -10.40
C PRO A 47 24.12 -4.77 -9.09
N SER A 48 24.31 -3.79 -8.20
CA SER A 48 23.56 -3.64 -6.95
C SER A 48 22.74 -2.36 -6.95
N CYS A 49 21.52 -2.40 -6.40
CA CYS A 49 20.65 -1.22 -6.25
C CYS A 49 21.28 -0.07 -5.44
N PHE A 50 22.38 -0.31 -4.76
CA PHE A 50 23.08 0.68 -3.96
C PHE A 50 23.94 1.66 -4.77
N GLU A 51 24.20 1.40 -6.05
CA GLU A 51 25.20 2.11 -6.84
C GLU A 51 24.69 2.71 -8.17
N CYS A 52 23.38 2.80 -8.40
CA CYS A 52 22.86 3.35 -9.66
C CYS A 52 22.64 4.87 -9.58
N PRO A 53 23.47 5.71 -10.21
CA PRO A 53 23.33 7.17 -10.19
C PRO A 53 22.24 7.73 -11.11
N ASN A 54 21.64 6.91 -12.02
CA ASN A 54 20.67 7.34 -13.03
C ASN A 54 19.26 6.83 -12.78
N HIS A 55 18.77 7.07 -11.60
CA HIS A 55 17.45 6.65 -11.17
C HIS A 55 16.29 7.29 -11.94
N ASP A 56 16.44 8.55 -12.35
CA ASP A 56 15.37 9.33 -12.99
C ASP A 56 15.20 9.01 -14.48
N THR A 57 16.14 8.30 -15.12
CA THR A 57 16.12 7.98 -16.54
C THR A 57 16.03 6.50 -16.87
N CYS A 58 16.07 5.62 -15.85
CA CYS A 58 15.90 4.19 -16.08
C CYS A 58 14.43 3.86 -16.35
N GLY A 59 14.05 4.14 -17.57
CA GLY A 59 12.89 3.68 -18.33
C GLY A 59 11.54 3.64 -17.64
N THR A 60 10.70 4.44 -18.18
CA THR A 60 9.25 4.56 -18.09
C THR A 60 8.74 5.64 -17.15
N SER A 61 8.51 6.81 -17.71
CA SER A 61 7.44 7.73 -17.34
C SER A 61 6.10 6.99 -17.49
N LEU A 62 5.83 6.05 -16.59
CA LEU A 62 4.48 5.55 -16.38
C LEU A 62 3.77 6.64 -15.60
N ALA A 63 3.00 7.47 -16.33
CA ALA A 63 2.02 8.34 -15.71
C ALA A 63 1.28 7.55 -14.62
N VAL A 64 1.18 8.10 -13.42
CA VAL A 64 0.30 7.56 -12.36
C VAL A 64 -1.01 7.20 -13.05
N ARG A 65 -1.38 5.91 -13.05
CA ARG A 65 -2.54 5.43 -13.81
C ARG A 65 -3.75 6.23 -13.35
N SER A 66 -4.33 7.02 -14.25
CA SER A 66 -5.59 7.71 -13.99
C SER A 66 -6.65 6.67 -13.60
N GLY A 67 -7.43 6.96 -12.57
CA GLY A 67 -8.44 6.03 -12.07
C GLY A 67 -7.94 4.91 -11.15
N LEU A 68 -6.68 4.98 -10.65
CA LEU A 68 -6.10 3.98 -9.75
C LEU A 68 -6.99 3.69 -8.52
N THR A 69 -7.67 4.70 -7.99
CA THR A 69 -8.53 4.63 -6.81
C THR A 69 -10.02 4.48 -7.17
N ALA A 70 -10.38 4.50 -8.45
CA ALA A 70 -11.76 4.42 -8.88
C ALA A 70 -12.44 3.13 -8.41
N ARG A 71 -13.71 3.23 -8.05
CA ARG A 71 -14.52 2.04 -7.71
C ARG A 71 -14.57 1.07 -8.88
N VAL A 72 -14.42 -0.20 -8.56
CA VAL A 72 -14.66 -1.28 -9.50
C VAL A 72 -16.16 -1.56 -9.53
N SER A 73 -16.75 -1.56 -10.72
CA SER A 73 -18.12 -2.00 -10.91
C SER A 73 -18.13 -3.54 -11.03
N PRO A 74 -18.73 -4.28 -10.08
CA PRO A 74 -18.76 -5.75 -10.14
C PRO A 74 -19.39 -6.27 -11.44
N ASP A 75 -20.38 -5.56 -11.98
CA ASP A 75 -21.09 -5.95 -13.21
C ASP A 75 -20.21 -5.93 -14.46
N LYS A 76 -19.04 -5.26 -14.41
CA LYS A 76 -18.06 -5.28 -15.48
C LYS A 76 -17.10 -6.46 -15.41
N LEU A 77 -17.09 -7.20 -14.31
CA LEU A 77 -16.25 -8.39 -14.11
C LEU A 77 -17.05 -9.63 -14.53
N ARG A 78 -16.95 -10.02 -15.79
CA ARG A 78 -17.70 -11.13 -16.36
C ARG A 78 -17.02 -12.47 -16.18
N THR A 79 -15.71 -12.47 -16.04
CA THR A 79 -14.87 -13.66 -15.89
C THR A 79 -13.90 -13.48 -14.71
N SER A 80 -13.39 -14.58 -14.17
CA SER A 80 -12.35 -14.53 -13.13
C SER A 80 -11.09 -13.83 -13.62
N GLN A 81 -10.80 -13.89 -14.93
CA GLN A 81 -9.65 -13.21 -15.54
C GLN A 81 -9.79 -11.67 -15.49
N ASP A 82 -11.00 -11.12 -15.50
CA ASP A 82 -11.22 -9.67 -15.42
C ASP A 82 -10.75 -9.09 -14.08
N ILE A 83 -10.63 -9.95 -13.04
CA ILE A 83 -10.12 -9.55 -11.72
C ILE A 83 -8.60 -9.30 -11.75
N ALA A 84 -7.88 -9.90 -12.69
CA ALA A 84 -6.40 -9.86 -12.73
C ALA A 84 -5.83 -8.44 -12.61
N GLN A 85 -6.40 -7.48 -13.32
CA GLN A 85 -5.96 -6.08 -13.30
C GLN A 85 -6.14 -5.37 -11.95
N TYR A 86 -6.80 -5.99 -10.97
CA TYR A 86 -7.01 -5.49 -9.62
C TYR A 86 -6.20 -6.26 -8.58
N ILE A 87 -5.36 -7.22 -9.00
CA ILE A 87 -4.57 -8.06 -8.12
C ILE A 87 -3.15 -7.53 -7.95
N ASP A 88 -2.72 -7.41 -6.70
CA ASP A 88 -1.33 -7.29 -6.29
C ASP A 88 -0.81 -8.69 -5.97
N HIS A 89 -0.06 -9.29 -6.91
CA HIS A 89 0.51 -10.62 -6.75
C HIS A 89 1.65 -10.58 -5.74
N THR A 90 1.54 -11.32 -4.63
CA THR A 90 2.29 -11.03 -3.40
C THR A 90 3.16 -12.19 -2.96
N LEU A 91 4.45 -11.88 -2.68
CA LEU A 91 5.41 -12.79 -2.03
C LEU A 91 6.22 -12.02 -0.99
N LEU A 92 5.89 -12.22 0.30
CA LEU A 92 6.47 -11.48 1.43
C LEU A 92 7.16 -12.39 2.45
N LYS A 93 7.30 -13.68 2.17
CA LYS A 93 8.04 -14.61 3.03
C LYS A 93 9.48 -14.11 3.21
N PRO A 94 10.02 -14.09 4.43
CA PRO A 94 11.38 -13.63 4.69
C PRO A 94 12.43 -14.50 4.00
N GLU A 95 12.14 -15.76 3.79
CA GLU A 95 13.00 -16.75 3.11
C GLU A 95 12.85 -16.76 1.57
N ALA A 96 12.04 -15.86 1.00
CA ALA A 96 11.80 -15.83 -0.44
C ALA A 96 13.11 -15.69 -1.23
N THR A 97 13.36 -16.63 -2.13
CA THR A 97 14.56 -16.64 -2.97
C THR A 97 14.40 -15.73 -4.20
N ARG A 98 15.53 -15.41 -4.83
CA ARG A 98 15.52 -14.65 -6.08
C ARG A 98 14.73 -15.35 -7.19
N GLU A 99 14.84 -16.66 -7.29
CA GLU A 99 14.16 -17.51 -8.26
C GLU A 99 12.64 -17.43 -8.06
N GLU A 100 12.17 -17.46 -6.82
CA GLU A 100 10.74 -17.31 -6.49
C GLU A 100 10.23 -15.90 -6.86
N VAL A 101 11.04 -14.86 -6.66
CA VAL A 101 10.68 -13.49 -7.08
C VAL A 101 10.61 -13.37 -8.60
N LEU A 102 11.53 -13.98 -9.34
CA LEU A 102 11.50 -14.00 -10.81
C LEU A 102 10.27 -14.74 -11.32
N LYS A 103 9.96 -15.92 -10.75
CA LYS A 103 8.75 -16.68 -11.05
C LYS A 103 7.48 -15.86 -10.80
N LEU A 104 7.41 -15.16 -9.65
CA LEU A 104 6.30 -14.26 -9.33
C LEU A 104 6.09 -13.19 -10.40
N CYS A 105 7.18 -12.60 -10.90
CA CYS A 105 7.14 -11.59 -11.96
C CYS A 105 6.66 -12.19 -13.30
N ASP A 106 7.11 -13.39 -13.66
CA ASP A 106 6.67 -14.07 -14.87
C ASP A 106 5.19 -14.44 -14.81
N GLU A 107 4.72 -14.93 -13.66
CA GLU A 107 3.30 -15.18 -13.40
C GLU A 107 2.48 -13.89 -13.56
N ALA A 108 2.95 -12.78 -12.96
CA ALA A 108 2.25 -11.51 -13.05
C ALA A 108 2.13 -10.97 -14.48
N LYS A 109 3.18 -11.09 -15.28
CA LYS A 109 3.16 -10.75 -16.71
C LYS A 109 2.20 -11.65 -17.49
N LYS A 110 2.26 -12.97 -17.24
CA LYS A 110 1.44 -13.96 -17.92
C LYS A 110 -0.05 -13.76 -17.70
N TYR A 111 -0.45 -13.46 -16.46
CA TYR A 111 -1.87 -13.33 -16.11
C TYR A 111 -2.37 -11.88 -16.16
N GLY A 112 -1.49 -10.90 -16.41
CA GLY A 112 -1.86 -9.49 -16.47
C GLY A 112 -2.24 -8.89 -15.12
N PHE A 113 -1.56 -9.28 -14.04
CA PHE A 113 -1.80 -8.69 -12.73
C PHE A 113 -1.41 -7.22 -12.69
N ALA A 114 -2.03 -6.45 -11.78
CA ALA A 114 -1.73 -5.02 -11.64
C ALA A 114 -0.28 -4.78 -11.22
N THR A 115 0.19 -5.56 -10.25
CA THR A 115 1.49 -5.36 -9.60
C THR A 115 2.08 -6.66 -9.07
N VAL A 116 3.36 -6.57 -8.70
CA VAL A 116 4.08 -7.55 -7.87
C VAL A 116 4.47 -6.89 -6.56
N CYS A 117 4.08 -7.48 -5.43
CA CYS A 117 4.34 -6.95 -4.10
C CYS A 117 5.36 -7.80 -3.36
N VAL A 118 6.51 -7.20 -2.99
CA VAL A 118 7.66 -7.87 -2.39
C VAL A 118 8.25 -7.07 -1.22
N ASN A 119 9.11 -7.72 -0.43
CA ASN A 119 9.94 -7.03 0.55
C ASN A 119 10.93 -6.08 -0.14
N SER A 120 11.34 -5.01 0.53
CA SER A 120 12.18 -3.93 -0.03
C SER A 120 13.48 -4.45 -0.65
N ILE A 121 14.11 -5.47 -0.08
CA ILE A 121 15.32 -6.11 -0.63
C ILE A 121 15.13 -6.71 -2.03
N ASN A 122 13.92 -7.15 -2.37
CA ASN A 122 13.60 -7.82 -3.64
C ASN A 122 13.12 -6.87 -4.73
N VAL A 123 12.91 -5.59 -4.41
CA VAL A 123 12.35 -4.60 -5.35
C VAL A 123 13.20 -4.46 -6.60
N GLY A 124 14.52 -4.34 -6.47
CA GLY A 124 15.40 -4.19 -7.62
C GLY A 124 15.38 -5.41 -8.57
N THR A 125 15.21 -6.62 -8.02
CA THR A 125 15.03 -7.83 -8.83
C THR A 125 13.69 -7.80 -9.56
N ALA A 126 12.60 -7.48 -8.85
CA ALA A 126 11.27 -7.37 -9.43
C ALA A 126 11.19 -6.27 -10.51
N ALA A 127 11.75 -5.08 -10.23
CA ALA A 127 11.74 -3.95 -11.17
C ALA A 127 12.45 -4.29 -12.49
N ARG A 128 13.60 -4.95 -12.43
CA ARG A 128 14.30 -5.42 -13.64
C ARG A 128 13.51 -6.47 -14.40
N ALA A 129 12.92 -7.45 -13.70
CA ALA A 129 12.16 -8.53 -14.33
C ALA A 129 10.84 -8.05 -14.96
N LEU A 130 10.27 -6.97 -14.44
CA LEU A 130 9.02 -6.37 -14.91
C LEU A 130 9.25 -5.25 -15.96
N HIS A 131 10.51 -4.91 -16.26
CA HIS A 131 10.82 -3.85 -17.23
C HIS A 131 10.15 -4.11 -18.58
N GLY A 132 9.56 -3.08 -19.18
CA GLY A 132 8.84 -3.16 -20.45
C GLY A 132 7.44 -3.80 -20.37
N SER A 133 6.99 -4.22 -19.17
CA SER A 133 5.62 -4.71 -18.95
C SER A 133 4.73 -3.66 -18.31
N ASN A 134 3.42 -3.93 -18.28
CA ASN A 134 2.44 -3.08 -17.56
C ASN A 134 2.33 -3.39 -16.06
N VAL A 135 3.07 -4.37 -15.56
CA VAL A 135 3.04 -4.79 -14.15
C VAL A 135 4.00 -3.92 -13.34
N LEU A 136 3.53 -3.35 -12.23
CA LEU A 136 4.33 -2.45 -11.41
C LEU A 136 4.89 -3.16 -10.16
N PRO A 137 6.14 -2.88 -9.76
CA PRO A 137 6.68 -3.37 -8.50
C PRO A 137 6.18 -2.54 -7.32
N ILE A 138 5.74 -3.22 -6.25
CA ILE A 138 5.40 -2.64 -4.94
C ILE A 138 6.45 -3.07 -3.92
N ALA A 139 6.86 -2.14 -3.07
CA ALA A 139 7.60 -2.45 -1.85
C ALA A 139 6.70 -2.35 -0.63
N VAL A 140 6.87 -3.27 0.34
CA VAL A 140 6.38 -3.05 1.70
C VAL A 140 7.42 -2.30 2.52
N VAL A 141 6.97 -1.40 3.43
CA VAL A 141 7.81 -0.52 4.25
C VAL A 141 7.32 -0.52 5.71
N GLY A 142 8.25 -0.55 6.66
CA GLY A 142 7.91 -0.68 8.08
C GLY A 142 7.14 -1.97 8.37
N PHE A 143 7.33 -2.97 7.58
CA PHE A 143 6.52 -4.17 7.50
C PHE A 143 7.16 -5.35 8.26
N PRO A 144 6.39 -6.22 8.94
CA PRO A 144 4.91 -6.17 9.06
C PRO A 144 4.42 -5.39 10.29
N LEU A 145 5.28 -4.86 11.14
CA LEU A 145 4.94 -4.40 12.49
C LEU A 145 4.43 -2.96 12.56
N GLY A 146 4.82 -2.08 11.64
CA GLY A 146 4.47 -0.66 11.68
C GLY A 146 5.14 0.15 12.81
N ALA A 147 5.94 -0.48 13.65
CA ALA A 147 6.49 0.07 14.90
C ALA A 147 7.84 0.79 14.74
N GLY A 148 8.28 1.02 13.50
CA GLY A 148 9.49 1.80 13.21
C GLY A 148 9.27 3.30 13.39
N ILE A 149 10.36 4.05 13.65
CA ILE A 149 10.29 5.51 13.71
C ILE A 149 10.01 6.10 12.32
N PRO A 150 9.31 7.26 12.23
CA PRO A 150 8.91 7.85 10.93
C PRO A 150 10.08 8.08 9.97
N SER A 151 11.23 8.53 10.47
CA SER A 151 12.42 8.76 9.63
C SER A 151 13.00 7.47 9.03
N ALA A 152 12.95 6.34 9.76
CA ALA A 152 13.39 5.05 9.25
C ALA A 152 12.46 4.54 8.15
N LYS A 153 11.13 4.63 8.33
CA LYS A 153 10.16 4.29 7.29
C LYS A 153 10.33 5.17 6.05
N ALA A 154 10.52 6.47 6.22
CA ALA A 154 10.78 7.40 5.12
C ALA A 154 12.10 7.07 4.39
N PHE A 155 13.15 6.67 5.10
CA PHE A 155 14.40 6.25 4.50
C PHE A 155 14.22 4.96 3.69
N GLU A 156 13.59 3.93 4.28
CA GLU A 156 13.27 2.67 3.57
C GLU A 156 12.43 2.94 2.32
N THR A 157 11.47 3.86 2.40
CA THR A 157 10.63 4.26 1.26
C THR A 157 11.48 4.85 0.13
N ARG A 158 12.37 5.80 0.43
CA ARG A 158 13.26 6.40 -0.60
C ARG A 158 14.13 5.35 -1.27
N GLU A 159 14.70 4.44 -0.48
CA GLU A 159 15.53 3.36 -1.02
C GLU A 159 14.72 2.39 -1.88
N ALA A 160 13.50 2.03 -1.45
CA ALA A 160 12.61 1.19 -2.24
C ALA A 160 12.23 1.85 -3.57
N VAL A 161 11.90 3.14 -3.57
CA VAL A 161 11.61 3.92 -4.79
C VAL A 161 12.85 3.98 -5.68
N ARG A 162 14.02 4.24 -5.10
CA ARG A 162 15.31 4.24 -5.82
C ARG A 162 15.61 2.88 -6.47
N CYS A 163 15.25 1.78 -5.81
CA CYS A 163 15.36 0.43 -6.35
C CYS A 163 14.28 0.06 -7.38
N GLY A 164 13.35 0.97 -7.66
CA GLY A 164 12.36 0.81 -8.73
C GLY A 164 10.93 0.53 -8.27
N ALA A 165 10.61 0.64 -6.98
CA ALA A 165 9.22 0.59 -6.53
C ALA A 165 8.39 1.70 -7.20
N ARG A 166 7.15 1.39 -7.55
CA ARG A 166 6.18 2.30 -8.17
C ARG A 166 4.89 2.41 -7.36
N GLU A 167 4.76 1.65 -6.31
CA GLU A 167 3.77 1.77 -5.25
C GLU A 167 4.43 1.35 -3.93
N ILE A 168 3.97 1.89 -2.81
CA ILE A 168 4.47 1.58 -1.47
C ILE A 168 3.32 1.15 -0.58
N ASP A 169 3.44 0.01 0.10
CA ASP A 169 2.53 -0.44 1.14
C ASP A 169 3.22 -0.28 2.50
N THR A 170 2.75 0.64 3.35
CA THR A 170 3.31 0.86 4.70
C THR A 170 2.33 0.45 5.79
N VAL A 171 2.83 -0.01 6.93
CA VAL A 171 1.98 -0.35 8.08
C VAL A 171 1.84 0.84 9.00
N ILE A 172 0.60 1.15 9.41
CA ILE A 172 0.31 2.21 10.38
C ILE A 172 0.98 1.91 11.73
N ASN A 173 1.36 2.94 12.48
CA ASN A 173 1.83 2.74 13.85
C ASN A 173 0.63 2.41 14.75
N ILE A 174 0.38 1.10 14.93
CA ILE A 174 -0.76 0.57 15.69
C ILE A 174 -0.69 1.02 17.16
N GLY A 175 0.51 1.01 17.75
CA GLY A 175 0.71 1.41 19.14
C GLY A 175 0.33 2.86 19.37
N ALA A 176 0.80 3.78 18.53
CA ALA A 176 0.46 5.20 18.59
C ALA A 176 -1.05 5.44 18.35
N LEU A 177 -1.64 4.72 17.38
CA LEU A 177 -3.08 4.82 17.10
C LEU A 177 -3.92 4.42 18.32
N ARG A 178 -3.60 3.29 18.96
CA ARG A 178 -4.28 2.81 20.18
C ARG A 178 -4.04 3.71 21.38
N ALA A 179 -2.86 4.31 21.47
CA ALA A 179 -2.53 5.32 22.49
C ALA A 179 -3.19 6.69 22.21
N LYS A 180 -3.91 6.84 21.07
CA LYS A 180 -4.53 8.10 20.63
C LYS A 180 -3.53 9.22 20.34
N ASP A 181 -2.26 8.88 20.08
CA ASP A 181 -1.25 9.81 19.60
C ASP A 181 -1.41 10.01 18.09
N TYR A 182 -2.49 10.69 17.70
CA TYR A 182 -2.89 10.88 16.31
C TYR A 182 -1.90 11.76 15.54
N ALA A 183 -1.23 12.69 16.25
CA ALA A 183 -0.21 13.52 15.65
C ALA A 183 1.00 12.69 15.18
N LEU A 184 1.45 11.74 16.00
CA LEU A 184 2.52 10.82 15.60
C LEU A 184 2.08 9.92 14.44
N VAL A 185 0.86 9.36 14.48
CA VAL A 185 0.33 8.52 13.40
C VAL A 185 0.29 9.28 12.08
N GLN A 186 -0.24 10.50 12.07
CA GLN A 186 -0.29 11.32 10.87
C GLN A 186 1.11 11.65 10.34
N LYS A 187 2.01 12.11 11.21
CA LYS A 187 3.40 12.43 10.85
C LYS A 187 4.15 11.22 10.27
N ASP A 188 3.91 10.03 10.83
CA ASP A 188 4.49 8.78 10.34
C ASP A 188 4.05 8.47 8.90
N ILE A 189 2.74 8.57 8.62
CA ILE A 189 2.19 8.35 7.29
C ILE A 189 2.66 9.44 6.31
N GLU A 190 2.60 10.71 6.71
CA GLU A 190 3.06 11.85 5.89
C GLU A 190 4.54 11.69 5.49
N ALA A 191 5.39 11.23 6.40
CA ALA A 191 6.81 11.01 6.11
C ALA A 191 7.01 9.98 5.00
N VAL A 192 6.22 8.89 4.99
CA VAL A 192 6.24 7.88 3.93
C VAL A 192 5.67 8.44 2.63
N VAL A 193 4.52 9.13 2.69
CA VAL A 193 3.87 9.73 1.51
C VAL A 193 4.80 10.72 0.81
N GLN A 194 5.49 11.59 1.56
CA GLN A 194 6.44 12.54 0.98
C GLN A 194 7.67 11.83 0.37
N ALA A 195 8.17 10.79 1.04
CA ALA A 195 9.32 10.02 0.57
C ALA A 195 9.00 9.18 -0.68
N ALA A 196 7.75 8.78 -0.86
CA ALA A 196 7.30 7.96 -1.99
C ALA A 196 7.03 8.77 -3.27
N LYS A 197 6.87 10.09 -3.19
CA LYS A 197 6.48 10.92 -4.34
C LYS A 197 7.36 10.66 -5.56
N PRO A 198 6.75 10.57 -6.77
CA PRO A 198 5.32 10.77 -7.11
C PRO A 198 4.43 9.53 -6.95
N TRP A 199 4.91 8.46 -6.36
CA TRP A 199 4.25 7.15 -6.32
C TRP A 199 3.22 7.05 -5.19
N PRO A 200 2.10 6.31 -5.44
CA PRO A 200 1.03 6.15 -4.46
C PRO A 200 1.46 5.29 -3.26
N VAL A 201 0.96 5.67 -2.09
CA VAL A 201 1.14 4.94 -0.83
C VAL A 201 -0.17 4.31 -0.41
N LYS A 202 -0.09 3.05 0.06
CA LYS A 202 -1.18 2.33 0.70
C LYS A 202 -0.85 2.14 2.18
N VAL A 203 -1.77 2.52 3.06
CA VAL A 203 -1.61 2.38 4.50
C VAL A 203 -2.32 1.11 4.98
N ILE A 204 -1.56 0.16 5.50
CA ILE A 204 -2.07 -1.08 6.10
C ILE A 204 -2.51 -0.77 7.51
N LEU A 205 -3.80 -0.92 7.80
CA LEU A 205 -4.37 -0.66 9.13
C LEU A 205 -4.16 -1.82 10.09
N GLU A 206 -4.04 -3.06 9.58
CA GLU A 206 -4.08 -4.32 10.34
C GLU A 206 -5.39 -4.43 11.13
N THR A 207 -6.50 -4.48 10.42
CA THR A 207 -7.85 -4.33 10.97
C THR A 207 -8.19 -5.31 12.06
N SER A 208 -7.60 -6.51 12.05
CA SER A 208 -7.78 -7.52 13.10
C SER A 208 -7.20 -7.12 14.46
N GLN A 209 -6.30 -6.13 14.51
CA GLN A 209 -5.68 -5.60 15.73
C GLN A 209 -6.39 -4.34 16.25
N LEU A 210 -7.40 -3.84 15.55
CA LEU A 210 -8.06 -2.56 15.82
C LEU A 210 -9.53 -2.74 16.17
N LYS A 211 -10.00 -1.90 17.09
CA LYS A 211 -11.41 -1.70 17.34
C LYS A 211 -12.02 -0.87 16.22
N GLU A 212 -13.35 -0.83 16.14
CA GLU A 212 -14.07 -0.12 15.09
C GLU A 212 -13.72 1.38 15.03
N ASP A 213 -13.71 2.05 16.17
CA ASP A 213 -13.32 3.46 16.30
C ASP A 213 -11.87 3.71 15.87
N GLU A 214 -10.96 2.78 16.19
CA GLU A 214 -9.56 2.85 15.76
C GLU A 214 -9.42 2.66 14.25
N LYS A 215 -10.21 1.77 13.61
CA LYS A 215 -10.28 1.61 12.15
C LYS A 215 -10.75 2.89 11.47
N ILE A 216 -11.81 3.51 11.99
CA ILE A 216 -12.36 4.78 11.49
C ILE A 216 -11.29 5.86 11.51
N ILE A 217 -10.65 6.05 12.67
CA ILE A 217 -9.61 7.07 12.86
C ILE A 217 -8.40 6.78 11.97
N GLY A 218 -7.96 5.52 11.88
CA GLY A 218 -6.85 5.10 11.02
C GLY A 218 -7.11 5.41 9.54
N CYS A 219 -8.33 5.19 9.05
CA CYS A 219 -8.75 5.57 7.70
C CYS A 219 -8.71 7.09 7.50
N ALA A 220 -9.27 7.86 8.43
CA ALA A 220 -9.33 9.31 8.35
C ALA A 220 -7.92 9.94 8.37
N LEU A 221 -7.04 9.47 9.26
CA LEU A 221 -5.65 9.92 9.33
C LEU A 221 -4.86 9.56 8.06
N SER A 222 -5.07 8.35 7.51
CA SER A 222 -4.45 7.94 6.26
C SER A 222 -4.83 8.85 5.10
N LYS A 223 -6.13 9.17 4.97
CA LYS A 223 -6.63 10.10 3.97
C LYS A 223 -6.08 11.52 4.18
N ALA A 224 -6.08 12.03 5.41
CA ALA A 224 -5.57 13.35 5.76
C ALA A 224 -4.05 13.49 5.48
N ALA A 225 -3.28 12.41 5.67
CA ALA A 225 -1.86 12.36 5.38
C ALA A 225 -1.52 12.21 3.87
N GLY A 226 -2.54 12.11 3.00
CA GLY A 226 -2.37 12.02 1.56
C GLY A 226 -2.10 10.62 1.02
N ALA A 227 -2.43 9.56 1.77
CA ALA A 227 -2.36 8.20 1.25
C ALA A 227 -3.36 7.99 0.11
N ALA A 228 -2.91 7.28 -0.94
CA ALA A 228 -3.76 6.93 -2.07
C ALA A 228 -4.70 5.74 -1.79
N PHE A 229 -4.34 4.89 -0.84
CA PHE A 229 -5.14 3.74 -0.41
C PHE A 229 -5.06 3.52 1.09
N VAL A 230 -6.13 2.90 1.63
CA VAL A 230 -6.11 2.16 2.88
C VAL A 230 -6.16 0.66 2.58
N LYS A 231 -5.45 -0.16 3.36
CA LYS A 231 -5.35 -1.61 3.17
C LYS A 231 -5.72 -2.32 4.48
N THR A 232 -6.42 -3.45 4.39
CA THR A 232 -6.89 -4.16 5.58
C THR A 232 -5.76 -4.74 6.41
N SER A 233 -4.93 -5.60 5.82
CA SER A 233 -4.07 -6.51 6.61
C SER A 233 -2.71 -6.74 5.98
N THR A 234 -1.71 -7.08 6.81
CA THR A 234 -0.38 -7.51 6.38
C THR A 234 -0.40 -8.94 5.83
N GLY A 235 -1.25 -9.80 6.37
CA GLY A 235 -1.23 -11.25 6.15
C GLY A 235 -0.31 -12.00 7.14
N PHE A 236 0.35 -11.31 8.08
CA PHE A 236 1.25 -11.89 9.09
C PHE A 236 0.61 -11.94 10.48
N ALA A 237 -0.44 -11.16 10.73
CA ALA A 237 -1.23 -11.28 11.95
C ALA A 237 -2.35 -12.33 11.80
N GLN A 238 -2.97 -12.70 12.91
CA GLN A 238 -4.19 -13.51 12.87
C GLN A 238 -5.33 -12.70 12.26
N GLY A 239 -6.15 -13.33 11.42
CA GLY A 239 -7.24 -12.68 10.69
C GLY A 239 -6.86 -12.34 9.25
N GLY A 240 -7.62 -11.41 8.66
CA GLY A 240 -7.48 -11.01 7.27
C GLY A 240 -8.56 -10.02 6.86
N ALA A 241 -8.78 -9.84 5.56
CA ALA A 241 -9.84 -8.98 5.05
C ALA A 241 -11.22 -9.57 5.35
N THR A 242 -12.12 -8.74 5.87
CA THR A 242 -13.54 -9.04 5.97
C THR A 242 -14.34 -8.06 5.09
N ALA A 243 -15.49 -8.49 4.60
CA ALA A 243 -16.35 -7.60 3.80
C ALA A 243 -16.83 -6.40 4.64
N GLU A 244 -17.09 -6.63 5.92
CA GLU A 244 -17.53 -5.63 6.88
C GLU A 244 -16.48 -4.54 7.05
N ASP A 245 -15.19 -4.90 7.21
CA ASP A 245 -14.09 -3.94 7.28
C ASP A 245 -13.94 -3.16 5.97
N VAL A 246 -14.05 -3.83 4.83
CA VAL A 246 -13.96 -3.17 3.52
C VAL A 246 -15.09 -2.15 3.32
N VAL A 247 -16.33 -2.51 3.70
CA VAL A 247 -17.49 -1.58 3.66
C VAL A 247 -17.25 -0.38 4.57
N LEU A 248 -16.78 -0.62 5.82
CA LEU A 248 -16.46 0.43 6.77
C LEU A 248 -15.39 1.37 6.21
N MET A 249 -14.26 0.82 5.76
CA MET A 249 -13.13 1.58 5.20
C MET A 249 -13.57 2.41 4.00
N ARG A 250 -14.33 1.82 3.05
CA ARG A 250 -14.86 2.51 1.87
C ARG A 250 -15.76 3.68 2.24
N ARG A 251 -16.64 3.49 3.25
CA ARG A 251 -17.52 4.56 3.72
C ARG A 251 -16.75 5.77 4.24
N ILE A 252 -15.65 5.52 4.97
CA ILE A 252 -14.86 6.60 5.59
C ILE A 252 -14.00 7.32 4.56
N VAL A 253 -13.31 6.59 3.68
CA VAL A 253 -12.38 7.22 2.74
C VAL A 253 -13.08 7.82 1.51
N GLY A 254 -14.34 7.44 1.24
CA GLY A 254 -15.08 7.90 0.05
C GLY A 254 -14.50 7.30 -1.23
N ASP A 255 -14.67 8.01 -2.36
CA ASP A 255 -14.23 7.56 -3.68
C ASP A 255 -12.83 8.07 -4.07
N ASP A 256 -12.30 9.04 -3.33
CA ASP A 256 -11.00 9.67 -3.60
C ASP A 256 -9.82 8.76 -3.22
N VAL A 257 -10.00 7.89 -2.24
CA VAL A 257 -8.97 6.98 -1.72
C VAL A 257 -9.38 5.54 -2.01
N GLY A 258 -8.44 4.74 -2.50
CA GLY A 258 -8.67 3.33 -2.78
C GLY A 258 -8.78 2.48 -1.51
N VAL A 259 -9.41 1.32 -1.63
CA VAL A 259 -9.45 0.29 -0.59
C VAL A 259 -8.84 -1.00 -1.13
N LYS A 260 -7.78 -1.48 -0.48
CA LYS A 260 -7.15 -2.77 -0.79
C LYS A 260 -7.55 -3.81 0.26
N ALA A 261 -8.15 -4.90 -0.19
CA ALA A 261 -8.42 -6.07 0.65
C ALA A 261 -7.26 -7.06 0.54
N SER A 262 -6.69 -7.49 1.66
CA SER A 262 -5.59 -8.47 1.70
C SER A 262 -5.61 -9.29 2.98
N GLY A 263 -5.04 -10.51 2.90
CA GLY A 263 -5.11 -11.51 3.95
C GLY A 263 -6.38 -12.37 3.83
N GLY A 264 -6.18 -13.66 3.58
CA GLY A 264 -7.29 -14.63 3.53
C GLY A 264 -8.07 -14.68 2.22
N VAL A 265 -7.80 -13.86 1.21
CA VAL A 265 -8.45 -13.91 -0.11
C VAL A 265 -7.79 -15.00 -0.95
N ARG A 266 -8.50 -16.11 -1.20
CA ARG A 266 -7.93 -17.32 -1.80
C ARG A 266 -8.68 -17.86 -3.01
N SER A 267 -9.89 -17.38 -3.26
CA SER A 267 -10.74 -17.82 -4.36
C SER A 267 -11.30 -16.64 -5.15
N THR A 268 -11.88 -16.94 -6.33
CA THR A 268 -12.62 -15.96 -7.13
C THR A 268 -13.77 -15.37 -6.32
N GLU A 269 -14.49 -16.22 -5.57
CA GLU A 269 -15.62 -15.83 -4.74
C GLU A 269 -15.19 -14.86 -3.62
N ASP A 270 -14.05 -15.14 -2.94
CA ASP A 270 -13.52 -14.24 -1.93
C ASP A 270 -13.18 -12.87 -2.54
N ALA A 271 -12.50 -12.87 -3.69
CA ALA A 271 -12.12 -11.64 -4.37
C ALA A 271 -13.36 -10.81 -4.79
N MET A 272 -14.37 -11.47 -5.37
CA MET A 272 -15.63 -10.83 -5.74
C MET A 272 -16.38 -10.28 -4.54
N LYS A 273 -16.40 -11.02 -3.42
CA LYS A 273 -16.99 -10.53 -2.15
C LYS A 273 -16.32 -9.23 -1.69
N MET A 274 -14.99 -9.15 -1.74
CA MET A 274 -14.26 -7.94 -1.36
C MET A 274 -14.52 -6.78 -2.33
N ILE A 275 -14.55 -7.05 -3.64
CA ILE A 275 -14.84 -6.01 -4.65
C ILE A 275 -16.27 -5.48 -4.48
N THR A 276 -17.25 -6.37 -4.27
CA THR A 276 -18.64 -5.98 -4.02
C THR A 276 -18.77 -5.13 -2.75
N ALA A 277 -17.98 -5.43 -1.72
CA ALA A 277 -17.89 -4.64 -0.49
C ALA A 277 -17.24 -3.25 -0.69
N GLY A 278 -16.60 -3.00 -1.82
CA GLY A 278 -16.01 -1.69 -2.17
C GLY A 278 -14.49 -1.69 -2.30
N ALA A 279 -13.82 -2.86 -2.26
CA ALA A 279 -12.40 -2.93 -2.60
C ALA A 279 -12.19 -2.65 -4.08
N ASN A 280 -11.11 -1.94 -4.41
CA ASN A 280 -10.65 -1.74 -5.78
C ASN A 280 -9.22 -2.25 -6.02
N ARG A 281 -8.68 -2.96 -5.03
CA ARG A 281 -7.42 -3.69 -5.14
C ARG A 281 -7.47 -4.93 -4.23
N ILE A 282 -6.92 -6.03 -4.69
CA ILE A 282 -6.84 -7.31 -3.95
C ILE A 282 -5.39 -7.71 -3.79
N GLY A 283 -4.94 -7.91 -2.56
CA GLY A 283 -3.60 -8.45 -2.28
C GLY A 283 -3.68 -9.93 -1.97
N ALA A 284 -3.04 -10.77 -2.78
CA ALA A 284 -3.08 -12.21 -2.61
C ALA A 284 -1.79 -12.91 -3.05
N SER A 285 -1.42 -13.98 -2.36
CA SER A 285 -0.44 -14.97 -2.82
C SER A 285 -1.09 -16.04 -3.71
N ALA A 286 -2.38 -16.27 -3.52
CA ALA A 286 -3.18 -17.24 -4.31
C ALA A 286 -3.73 -16.65 -5.62
N SER A 287 -3.09 -15.63 -6.19
CA SER A 287 -3.60 -14.84 -7.32
C SER A 287 -3.98 -15.70 -8.53
N ILE A 288 -3.17 -16.73 -8.84
CA ILE A 288 -3.44 -17.62 -9.97
C ILE A 288 -4.74 -18.40 -9.75
N ALA A 289 -4.97 -18.92 -8.53
CA ALA A 289 -6.20 -19.62 -8.21
C ALA A 289 -7.42 -18.69 -8.35
N ILE A 290 -7.30 -17.43 -7.93
CA ILE A 290 -8.36 -16.42 -8.05
C ILE A 290 -8.76 -16.23 -9.52
N VAL A 291 -7.80 -16.09 -10.45
CA VAL A 291 -8.09 -15.77 -11.86
C VAL A 291 -8.37 -16.99 -12.72
N THR A 292 -8.02 -18.21 -12.27
CA THR A 292 -8.29 -19.45 -12.99
C THR A 292 -9.49 -20.20 -12.47
N GLY A 293 -10.07 -19.79 -11.33
CA GLY A 293 -11.14 -20.52 -10.64
C GLY A 293 -10.68 -21.83 -10.00
N ALA A 294 -9.38 -22.07 -9.91
CA ALA A 294 -8.82 -23.26 -9.28
C ALA A 294 -8.89 -23.18 -7.75
N LYS A 295 -8.90 -24.32 -7.06
CA LYS A 295 -8.73 -24.33 -5.61
C LYS A 295 -7.27 -24.07 -5.24
N SER A 296 -7.04 -23.10 -4.34
CA SER A 296 -5.70 -22.89 -3.80
C SER A 296 -5.39 -23.88 -2.70
N ASN A 297 -4.25 -24.56 -2.82
CA ASN A 297 -3.68 -25.39 -1.74
C ASN A 297 -2.67 -24.62 -0.87
N SER A 298 -2.49 -23.33 -1.11
CA SER A 298 -1.56 -22.50 -0.35
C SER A 298 -2.08 -22.23 1.07
N LYS A 299 -1.25 -22.55 2.06
CA LYS A 299 -1.52 -22.23 3.47
C LYS A 299 -1.13 -20.80 3.86
N TYR A 300 -0.56 -20.05 2.90
CA TYR A 300 -0.08 -18.68 3.07
C TYR A 300 -0.87 -17.72 2.18
#